data_2165f3771958a965821aea05a29105b2
#
_entry.id   2165f3771958a965821aea05a29105b2
#
_cell.length_a   1.000
_cell.length_b   1.000
_cell.length_c   1.000
_cell.angle_alpha   90.00
_cell.angle_beta   90.00
_cell.angle_gamma   90.00
#
_symmetry.space_group_name_H-M   'P 1'
#
loop_
_entity.id
_entity.type
_entity.pdbx_description
1 polymer ?
#
loop_
_entity_poly.entity_id
_entity_poly.type
_entity_poly.pdbx_seq_one_letter_code
_entity_poly.pdbx_strand_id
1 'polypeptide(L)'
;MERPYQDDDYEFKRDARRRRRQMEERRRKRRKKQMMVYGILAGAALILILLIVGIVKLIGGLLGGSGPEAGTDGQAPSGVTAEADGPEGNPGAGANTDGGTEGEKAAAAGGAGTQTAGAPSLAESQPVKPAGTRTYSAQRTEATQAMDGEVYSNYGIFIDLRTGNILAERNSSTVINPASMTKILTVLVAAEQLESMEDLDDRFTITREITDYSYVNDCSAAGFAADETVTVRDLFYGTVLPSGADAAAGLAMYTSGSLDAFVELMNQKLEELGLSSTAHFTNCVGLYDTDHHCTVYDMAMILEAALDNELCREVLSAKTYTTSATDEHPEGILLSNWFLRRIEDKDTGGRVISGKTGYVVQSGSCAASYGVDRKGNAYLCVTADATSSWRCIYDHVALYKQFAKE
;
A
#
# COMPACT_ATOMS: atom_id res chain seq x y z
N MET A 1 3.62 38.11 21.74
CA MET A 1 4.93 37.46 21.53
C MET A 1 4.75 36.40 20.45
N GLU A 2 4.82 36.82 19.19
CA GLU A 2 4.63 35.94 18.03
C GLU A 2 5.97 35.73 17.35
N ARG A 3 6.63 34.60 17.61
CA ARG A 3 7.71 34.04 16.80
C ARG A 3 8.02 32.58 17.10
N PRO A 4 7.19 31.60 16.66
CA PRO A 4 7.75 30.28 16.32
C PRO A 4 7.51 29.85 14.87
N TYR A 5 6.64 30.57 14.10
CA TYR A 5 6.11 30.07 12.82
C TYR A 5 7.09 30.18 11.64
N GLN A 6 8.04 31.11 11.67
CA GLN A 6 8.99 31.33 10.57
C GLN A 6 10.19 30.36 10.62
N ASP A 7 10.58 29.90 11.81
CA ASP A 7 11.73 29.00 11.97
C ASP A 7 11.40 27.56 11.55
N ASP A 8 10.19 27.09 11.81
CA ASP A 8 9.73 25.74 11.43
C ASP A 8 9.60 25.58 9.91
N ASP A 9 9.14 26.61 9.20
CA ASP A 9 9.03 26.60 7.73
C ASP A 9 10.41 26.62 7.05
N TYR A 10 11.38 27.29 7.68
CA TYR A 10 12.76 27.33 7.19
C TYR A 10 13.48 25.99 7.41
N GLU A 11 13.34 25.37 8.57
CA GLU A 11 13.89 24.04 8.85
C GLU A 11 13.27 22.97 7.95
N PHE A 12 11.96 23.03 7.71
CA PHE A 12 11.25 22.14 6.80
C PHE A 12 11.77 22.25 5.36
N LYS A 13 11.90 23.48 4.83
CA LYS A 13 12.46 23.71 3.48
C LYS A 13 13.89 23.20 3.36
N ARG A 14 14.67 23.30 4.43
CA ARG A 14 16.02 22.76 4.52
C ARG A 14 16.02 21.23 4.50
N ASP A 15 15.14 20.60 5.27
CA ASP A 15 15.00 19.14 5.35
C ASP A 15 14.40 18.55 4.07
N ALA A 16 13.42 19.19 3.46
CA ALA A 16 12.88 18.81 2.16
C ALA A 16 13.95 18.85 1.05
N ARG A 17 14.79 19.92 1.02
CA ARG A 17 15.92 20.02 0.09
C ARG A 17 16.97 18.95 0.36
N ARG A 18 17.23 18.61 1.63
CA ARG A 18 18.17 17.56 2.03
C ARG A 18 17.67 16.17 1.62
N ARG A 19 16.37 15.88 1.83
CA ARG A 19 15.73 14.63 1.39
C ARG A 19 15.70 14.52 -0.14
N ARG A 20 15.39 15.61 -0.85
CA ARG A 20 15.41 15.64 -2.31
C ARG A 20 16.81 15.36 -2.88
N ARG A 21 17.86 15.97 -2.33
CA ARG A 21 19.25 15.68 -2.70
C ARG A 21 19.65 14.24 -2.41
N GLN A 22 19.24 13.69 -1.25
CA GLN A 22 19.50 12.28 -0.91
C GLN A 22 18.77 11.33 -1.87
N MET A 23 17.51 11.63 -2.24
CA MET A 23 16.77 10.85 -3.22
C MET A 23 17.40 10.92 -4.62
N GLU A 24 17.84 12.11 -5.07
CA GLU A 24 18.54 12.26 -6.34
C GLU A 24 19.87 11.50 -6.35
N GLU A 25 20.63 11.52 -5.26
CA GLU A 25 21.85 10.71 -5.12
C GLU A 25 21.55 9.21 -5.12
N ARG A 26 20.51 8.76 -4.44
CA ARG A 26 20.06 7.37 -4.45
C ARG A 26 19.63 6.95 -5.86
N ARG A 27 18.83 7.76 -6.57
CA ARG A 27 18.44 7.52 -7.97
C ARG A 27 19.67 7.46 -8.89
N ARG A 28 20.66 8.32 -8.69
CA ARG A 28 21.91 8.33 -9.46
C ARG A 28 22.76 7.08 -9.20
N LYS A 29 22.85 6.63 -7.94
CA LYS A 29 23.52 5.37 -7.56
C LYS A 29 22.78 4.15 -8.13
N ARG A 30 21.42 4.12 -8.10
CA ARG A 30 20.61 3.05 -8.70
C ARG A 30 20.82 2.96 -10.21
N ARG A 31 20.73 4.09 -10.94
CA ARG A 31 20.97 4.11 -12.40
C ARG A 31 22.39 3.61 -12.75
N LYS A 32 23.42 4.01 -11.98
CA LYS A 32 24.77 3.50 -12.18
C LYS A 32 24.87 1.99 -11.96
N LYS A 33 24.19 1.46 -10.93
CA LYS A 33 24.17 0.02 -10.63
C LYS A 33 23.43 -0.76 -11.72
N GLN A 34 22.30 -0.27 -12.20
CA GLN A 34 21.56 -0.85 -13.32
C GLN A 34 22.40 -0.84 -14.62
N MET A 35 23.02 0.29 -14.95
CA MET A 35 23.91 0.38 -16.10
C MET A 35 25.10 -0.58 -16.01
N MET A 36 25.64 -0.80 -14.81
CA MET A 36 26.70 -1.78 -14.58
C MET A 36 26.20 -3.22 -14.81
N VAL A 37 25.03 -3.57 -14.30
CA VAL A 37 24.43 -4.90 -14.51
C VAL A 37 24.12 -5.14 -15.97
N TYR A 38 23.54 -4.17 -16.68
CA TYR A 38 23.31 -4.28 -18.13
C TYR A 38 24.62 -4.37 -18.92
N GLY A 39 25.66 -3.66 -18.51
CA GLY A 39 26.99 -3.76 -19.10
C GLY A 39 27.60 -5.16 -18.95
N ILE A 40 27.47 -5.78 -17.75
CA ILE A 40 27.92 -7.14 -17.49
C ILE A 40 27.15 -8.16 -18.32
N LEU A 41 25.82 -8.04 -18.39
CA LEU A 41 24.96 -8.93 -19.18
C LEU A 41 25.25 -8.82 -20.67
N ALA A 42 25.43 -7.60 -21.20
CA ALA A 42 25.81 -7.37 -22.59
C ALA A 42 27.18 -7.94 -22.90
N GLY A 43 28.17 -7.79 -21.98
CA GLY A 43 29.49 -8.40 -22.10
C GLY A 43 29.45 -9.92 -22.12
N ALA A 44 28.68 -10.54 -21.23
CA ALA A 44 28.47 -11.98 -21.17
C ALA A 44 27.81 -12.51 -22.47
N ALA A 45 26.80 -11.82 -22.98
CA ALA A 45 26.14 -12.16 -24.24
C ALA A 45 27.13 -12.09 -25.44
N LEU A 46 27.96 -11.06 -25.47
CA LEU A 46 28.98 -10.93 -26.52
C LEU A 46 30.03 -12.07 -26.48
N ILE A 47 30.49 -12.44 -25.31
CA ILE A 47 31.42 -13.58 -25.12
C ILE A 47 30.73 -14.89 -25.58
N LEU A 48 29.45 -15.09 -25.23
CA LEU A 48 28.72 -16.27 -25.66
C LEU A 48 28.59 -16.36 -27.18
N ILE A 49 28.29 -15.22 -27.84
CA ILE A 49 28.23 -15.15 -29.31
C ILE A 49 29.62 -15.48 -29.94
N LEU A 50 30.70 -14.93 -29.39
CA LEU A 50 32.03 -15.22 -29.88
C LEU A 50 32.44 -16.69 -29.71
N LEU A 51 32.02 -17.33 -28.61
CA LEU A 51 32.22 -18.76 -28.39
C LEU A 51 31.46 -19.61 -29.39
N ILE A 52 30.17 -19.26 -29.65
CA ILE A 52 29.36 -19.96 -30.66
C ILE A 52 29.98 -19.83 -32.05
N VAL A 53 30.38 -18.62 -32.45
CA VAL A 53 31.08 -18.39 -33.74
C VAL A 53 32.42 -19.16 -33.83
N GLY A 54 33.20 -19.22 -32.74
CA GLY A 54 34.40 -20.02 -32.63
C GLY A 54 34.12 -21.50 -32.83
N ILE A 55 33.11 -22.05 -32.17
CA ILE A 55 32.74 -23.46 -32.30
C ILE A 55 32.23 -23.77 -33.74
N VAL A 56 31.41 -22.91 -34.32
CA VAL A 56 30.94 -23.08 -35.72
C VAL A 56 32.11 -23.08 -36.71
N LYS A 57 33.11 -22.20 -36.54
CA LYS A 57 34.32 -22.19 -37.37
C LYS A 57 35.21 -23.43 -37.16
N LEU A 58 35.31 -23.93 -35.94
CA LEU A 58 36.05 -25.15 -35.63
C LEU A 58 35.43 -26.40 -36.26
N ILE A 59 34.09 -26.51 -36.18
CA ILE A 59 33.33 -27.61 -36.80
C ILE A 59 33.39 -27.51 -38.33
N GLY A 60 33.25 -26.30 -38.90
CA GLY A 60 33.36 -26.06 -40.33
C GLY A 60 34.79 -26.36 -40.91
N GLY A 61 35.83 -26.15 -40.09
CA GLY A 61 37.22 -26.52 -40.43
C GLY A 61 37.50 -28.01 -40.36
N LEU A 62 36.77 -28.76 -39.51
CA LEU A 62 36.93 -30.23 -39.40
C LEU A 62 36.14 -31.03 -40.47
N LEU A 63 35.13 -30.39 -41.11
CA LEU A 63 34.29 -31.01 -42.17
C LEU A 63 34.72 -30.59 -43.59
N GLY A 64 35.76 -29.76 -43.75
CA GLY A 64 36.27 -29.28 -45.03
C GLY A 64 37.55 -29.99 -45.47
N GLY A 65 37.49 -31.30 -45.76
CA GLY A 65 38.57 -32.08 -46.33
C GLY A 65 38.17 -32.75 -47.64
N SER A 66 38.77 -32.22 -48.75
CA SER A 66 39.01 -32.80 -50.08
C SER A 66 37.84 -33.19 -50.99
N GLY A 67 37.77 -32.46 -52.07
CA GLY A 67 36.93 -32.56 -53.26
C GLY A 67 37.16 -33.67 -54.19
N PRO A 68 36.76 -33.90 -55.43
CA PRO A 68 37.07 -33.05 -56.58
C PRO A 68 35.86 -32.70 -57.47
N GLU A 69 36.16 -31.82 -58.43
CA GLU A 69 35.29 -31.30 -59.49
C GLU A 69 34.61 -32.38 -60.32
N ALA A 70 33.35 -32.12 -60.77
CA ALA A 70 32.97 -32.08 -62.19
C ALA A 70 31.45 -31.98 -62.40
N GLY A 71 31.03 -31.02 -63.19
CA GLY A 71 30.06 -31.24 -64.29
C GLY A 71 28.59 -30.93 -64.10
N THR A 72 28.26 -29.75 -64.58
CA THR A 72 27.13 -29.42 -65.52
C THR A 72 25.69 -29.91 -65.24
N ASP A 73 24.84 -28.91 -65.32
CA ASP A 73 23.47 -28.83 -65.92
C ASP A 73 22.24 -29.32 -65.14
N GLY A 74 21.32 -28.38 -65.05
CA GLY A 74 19.94 -28.64 -65.42
C GLY A 74 18.87 -28.56 -64.35
N GLN A 75 18.18 -27.42 -64.40
CA GLN A 75 16.70 -27.34 -64.34
C GLN A 75 15.92 -27.68 -63.05
N ALA A 76 15.23 -26.69 -62.53
CA ALA A 76 14.03 -26.79 -61.74
C ALA A 76 12.90 -27.50 -62.47
N PRO A 77 11.80 -27.98 -61.87
CA PRO A 77 10.88 -27.13 -61.08
C PRO A 77 10.12 -27.83 -59.90
N SER A 78 9.50 -26.94 -59.10
CA SER A 78 8.15 -27.00 -58.50
C SER A 78 7.66 -28.19 -57.65
N GLY A 79 7.15 -27.81 -56.49
CA GLY A 79 5.80 -28.22 -56.11
C GLY A 79 5.60 -28.97 -54.80
N VAL A 80 4.81 -28.35 -53.93
CA VAL A 80 3.65 -28.92 -53.21
C VAL A 80 3.84 -29.62 -51.88
N THR A 81 3.35 -28.89 -50.85
CA THR A 81 2.40 -29.22 -49.77
C THR A 81 2.52 -30.46 -48.88
N ALA A 82 2.14 -30.18 -47.64
CA ALA A 82 1.24 -30.87 -46.72
C ALA A 82 1.84 -31.70 -45.57
N GLU A 83 1.53 -31.22 -44.38
CA GLU A 83 0.68 -31.79 -43.32
C GLU A 83 1.25 -32.98 -42.48
N ALA A 84 1.25 -32.74 -41.22
CA ALA A 84 0.48 -33.28 -40.09
C ALA A 84 1.04 -34.51 -39.35
N ASP A 85 0.83 -34.44 -38.06
CA ASP A 85 0.46 -35.40 -37.01
C ASP A 85 1.52 -35.83 -36.01
N GLY A 86 1.14 -35.56 -34.71
CA GLY A 86 1.64 -36.22 -33.54
C GLY A 86 1.14 -37.70 -33.43
N PRO A 87 1.26 -38.46 -32.37
CA PRO A 87 0.95 -38.12 -30.97
C PRO A 87 1.75 -38.86 -29.85
N GLU A 88 1.46 -38.40 -28.61
CA GLU A 88 1.28 -39.16 -27.32
C GLU A 88 2.28 -40.18 -26.80
N GLY A 89 2.48 -40.10 -25.46
CA GLY A 89 2.83 -41.26 -24.67
C GLY A 89 3.46 -41.00 -23.29
N ASN A 90 2.62 -40.77 -22.29
CA ASN A 90 2.91 -41.07 -20.87
C ASN A 90 2.59 -42.59 -20.65
N PRO A 91 3.06 -43.39 -19.65
CA PRO A 91 2.97 -43.14 -18.21
C PRO A 91 3.94 -43.88 -17.25
N GLY A 92 3.77 -43.63 -15.95
CA GLY A 92 3.85 -44.64 -14.90
C GLY A 92 4.95 -44.41 -13.85
N ALA A 93 4.72 -44.03 -12.62
CA ALA A 93 4.10 -44.68 -11.46
C ALA A 93 5.08 -45.47 -10.55
N GLY A 94 4.94 -45.26 -9.27
CA GLY A 94 5.38 -46.15 -8.17
C GLY A 94 6.25 -45.41 -7.12
N ALA A 95 5.81 -45.08 -5.95
CA ALA A 95 5.10 -45.66 -4.84
C ALA A 95 6.05 -46.10 -3.70
N ASN A 96 5.69 -45.62 -2.50
CA ASN A 96 5.84 -46.23 -1.15
C ASN A 96 7.25 -46.23 -0.52
N THR A 97 7.44 -46.09 0.79
CA THR A 97 6.69 -46.22 2.06
C THR A 97 7.59 -45.76 3.20
N ASP A 98 7.06 -45.09 4.18
CA ASP A 98 6.67 -45.55 5.55
C ASP A 98 7.73 -45.44 6.68
N GLY A 99 7.22 -45.03 7.88
CA GLY A 99 7.76 -45.30 9.21
C GLY A 99 8.32 -44.07 9.91
N GLY A 100 7.70 -43.35 10.85
CA GLY A 100 7.09 -43.87 12.09
C GLY A 100 8.06 -43.65 13.24
N THR A 101 7.76 -42.88 14.20
CA THR A 101 7.30 -43.00 15.58
C THR A 101 7.96 -42.00 16.54
N GLU A 102 7.05 -41.30 17.26
CA GLU A 102 6.96 -41.11 18.71
C GLU A 102 8.13 -40.56 19.58
N GLY A 103 7.78 -39.55 20.32
CA GLY A 103 7.75 -39.45 21.77
C GLY A 103 8.78 -38.48 22.33
N GLU A 104 8.57 -37.60 23.20
CA GLU A 104 7.89 -37.52 24.46
C GLU A 104 8.28 -36.20 25.14
N LYS A 105 7.33 -35.59 25.82
CA LYS A 105 7.25 -34.67 26.95
C LYS A 105 8.51 -34.33 27.78
N ALA A 106 8.57 -33.07 28.17
CA ALA A 106 8.53 -32.53 29.56
C ALA A 106 8.89 -31.05 29.59
N ALA A 107 8.06 -30.15 30.00
CA ALA A 107 7.63 -29.67 31.30
C ALA A 107 8.60 -28.74 32.01
N ALA A 108 8.09 -27.48 32.15
CA ALA A 108 7.97 -26.66 33.33
C ALA A 108 9.11 -25.69 33.72
N ALA A 109 8.77 -24.43 33.79
CA ALA A 109 8.56 -23.56 34.93
C ALA A 109 9.43 -22.30 35.05
N GLY A 110 8.73 -21.19 35.34
CA GLY A 110 9.13 -20.03 36.12
C GLY A 110 9.64 -18.83 35.30
N GLY A 111 8.97 -17.76 35.12
CA GLY A 111 8.21 -16.92 36.03
C GLY A 111 8.98 -15.64 36.34
N ALA A 112 8.67 -14.51 35.67
CA ALA A 112 8.83 -13.17 36.25
C ALA A 112 8.00 -12.20 35.44
N GLY A 113 6.96 -11.67 36.05
CA GLY A 113 6.04 -10.70 35.42
C GLY A 113 6.66 -9.32 35.29
N THR A 114 6.36 -8.69 34.18
CA THR A 114 6.43 -7.24 34.06
C THR A 114 5.07 -6.74 33.63
N GLN A 115 4.45 -5.91 34.47
CA GLN A 115 3.15 -5.32 34.24
C GLN A 115 3.21 -4.38 33.06
N THR A 116 2.53 -4.73 31.97
CA THR A 116 2.16 -3.80 30.89
C THR A 116 0.77 -3.27 31.19
N ALA A 117 0.64 -1.94 31.16
CA ALA A 117 -0.60 -1.22 31.37
C ALA A 117 -1.68 -1.71 30.39
N GLY A 118 -2.80 -2.13 30.95
CA GLY A 118 -3.88 -2.79 30.22
C GLY A 118 -4.51 -1.94 29.14
N ALA A 119 -4.61 -2.53 27.97
CA ALA A 119 -5.62 -2.19 26.98
C ALA A 119 -6.99 -2.67 27.50
N PRO A 120 -8.08 -1.97 27.21
CA PRO A 120 -9.41 -2.41 27.63
C PRO A 120 -9.77 -3.73 26.94
N SER A 121 -10.17 -4.70 27.76
CA SER A 121 -10.67 -6.01 27.39
C SER A 121 -11.75 -5.93 26.32
N LEU A 122 -11.52 -6.61 25.20
CA LEU A 122 -12.53 -6.88 24.18
C LEU A 122 -13.49 -7.94 24.72
N ALA A 123 -14.77 -7.59 24.78
CA ALA A 123 -15.85 -8.51 25.05
C ALA A 123 -16.04 -9.45 23.83
N GLU A 124 -16.40 -10.69 24.17
CA GLU A 124 -16.72 -11.85 23.33
C GLU A 124 -17.03 -11.60 21.84
N SER A 125 -16.32 -12.37 21.02
CA SER A 125 -16.43 -12.45 19.57
C SER A 125 -17.86 -12.64 19.07
N GLN A 126 -18.43 -11.60 18.48
CA GLN A 126 -19.57 -11.74 17.58
C GLN A 126 -19.06 -11.74 16.14
N PRO A 127 -19.69 -12.55 15.24
CA PRO A 127 -19.30 -12.57 13.83
C PRO A 127 -19.42 -11.16 13.24
N VAL A 128 -18.41 -10.77 12.44
CA VAL A 128 -18.41 -9.52 11.67
C VAL A 128 -19.66 -9.54 10.80
N LYS A 129 -20.65 -8.74 11.19
CA LYS A 129 -21.89 -8.61 10.44
C LYS A 129 -21.57 -7.86 9.16
N PRO A 130 -21.92 -8.37 7.95
CA PRO A 130 -21.77 -7.58 6.74
C PRO A 130 -22.49 -6.25 6.93
N ALA A 131 -21.85 -5.15 6.59
CA ALA A 131 -22.42 -3.81 6.69
C ALA A 131 -23.77 -3.82 5.99
N GLY A 132 -24.85 -3.69 6.76
CA GLY A 132 -26.17 -3.51 6.20
C GLY A 132 -26.10 -2.31 5.25
N THR A 133 -26.95 -2.25 4.24
CA THR A 133 -27.10 -1.21 3.20
C THR A 133 -27.19 0.21 3.79
N ARG A 134 -26.14 0.68 4.48
CA ARG A 134 -26.01 2.06 4.91
C ARG A 134 -25.48 2.87 3.73
N THR A 135 -26.23 3.87 3.33
CA THR A 135 -25.76 4.84 2.35
C THR A 135 -24.91 5.89 3.08
N TYR A 136 -23.64 5.99 2.69
CA TYR A 136 -22.73 7.04 3.16
C TYR A 136 -22.91 8.26 2.28
N SER A 137 -23.30 9.39 2.88
CA SER A 137 -23.52 10.63 2.14
C SER A 137 -23.43 11.84 3.05
N ALA A 138 -22.91 12.93 2.51
CA ALA A 138 -22.92 14.23 3.15
C ALA A 138 -23.52 15.27 2.19
N GLN A 139 -24.18 16.28 2.76
CA GLN A 139 -24.91 17.27 1.98
C GLN A 139 -24.48 18.70 2.30
N ARG A 140 -24.45 19.52 1.27
CA ARG A 140 -24.34 20.96 1.43
C ARG A 140 -25.62 21.53 1.98
N THR A 141 -25.47 22.55 2.81
CA THR A 141 -26.58 23.36 3.32
C THR A 141 -26.29 24.83 3.08
N GLU A 142 -27.24 25.71 3.36
CA GLU A 142 -27.00 27.16 3.31
C GLU A 142 -25.93 27.63 4.31
N ALA A 143 -25.65 26.81 5.34
CA ALA A 143 -24.64 27.08 6.36
C ALA A 143 -23.25 26.55 5.97
N THR A 144 -23.11 25.82 4.87
CA THR A 144 -21.80 25.33 4.39
C THR A 144 -20.90 26.50 4.03
N GLN A 145 -19.71 26.56 4.63
CA GLN A 145 -18.76 27.64 4.46
C GLN A 145 -17.66 27.28 3.45
N ALA A 146 -17.10 28.27 2.78
CA ALA A 146 -15.87 28.09 2.05
C ALA A 146 -14.68 27.92 3.04
N MET A 147 -13.75 27.02 2.76
CA MET A 147 -12.50 26.94 3.52
C MET A 147 -11.60 28.13 3.13
N ASP A 148 -11.31 28.99 4.08
CA ASP A 148 -10.49 30.17 3.93
C ASP A 148 -9.49 30.32 5.10
N GLY A 149 -8.88 31.51 5.24
CA GLY A 149 -8.02 31.83 6.37
C GLY A 149 -6.75 30.98 6.46
N GLU A 150 -6.66 30.12 7.48
CA GLU A 150 -5.46 29.34 7.79
C GLU A 150 -5.36 28.02 7.02
N VAL A 151 -6.38 27.64 6.22
CA VAL A 151 -6.41 26.43 5.42
C VAL A 151 -5.80 26.67 4.04
N TYR A 152 -4.70 25.99 3.73
CA TYR A 152 -3.93 26.21 2.48
C TYR A 152 -4.02 25.03 1.50
N SER A 153 -4.60 23.91 1.88
CA SER A 153 -4.88 22.80 0.95
C SER A 153 -5.83 23.27 -0.16
N ASN A 154 -5.55 22.89 -1.40
CA ASN A 154 -6.36 23.30 -2.55
C ASN A 154 -7.71 22.59 -2.62
N TYR A 155 -7.81 21.44 -1.97
CA TYR A 155 -9.02 20.61 -1.88
C TYR A 155 -9.29 20.27 -0.42
N GLY A 156 -10.55 20.32 0.00
CA GLY A 156 -10.90 19.93 1.37
C GLY A 156 -12.39 19.82 1.60
N ILE A 157 -12.74 19.02 2.61
CA ILE A 157 -14.09 18.85 3.12
C ILE A 157 -14.07 18.60 4.63
N PHE A 158 -15.02 19.21 5.35
CA PHE A 158 -15.22 19.01 6.78
C PHE A 158 -16.70 18.72 7.05
N ILE A 159 -17.00 17.58 7.66
CA ILE A 159 -18.36 17.04 7.78
C ILE A 159 -18.70 16.79 9.25
N ASP A 160 -19.89 17.21 9.67
CA ASP A 160 -20.51 16.78 10.94
C ASP A 160 -21.26 15.45 10.73
N LEU A 161 -20.72 14.37 11.30
CA LEU A 161 -21.28 13.01 11.14
C LEU A 161 -22.64 12.83 11.83
N ARG A 162 -22.97 13.65 12.81
CA ARG A 162 -24.27 13.60 13.49
C ARG A 162 -25.42 14.07 12.59
N THR A 163 -25.13 15.06 11.73
CA THR A 163 -26.14 15.66 10.84
C THR A 163 -25.99 15.25 9.39
N GLY A 164 -24.81 14.72 9.00
CA GLY A 164 -24.46 14.49 7.62
C GLY A 164 -24.19 15.79 6.82
N ASN A 165 -24.04 16.92 7.51
CA ASN A 165 -23.87 18.20 6.85
C ASN A 165 -22.39 18.51 6.59
N ILE A 166 -22.10 19.01 5.40
CA ILE A 166 -20.80 19.60 5.07
C ILE A 166 -20.76 20.98 5.73
N LEU A 167 -19.89 21.14 6.72
CA LEU A 167 -19.71 22.41 7.44
C LEU A 167 -18.81 23.37 6.67
N ALA A 168 -17.76 22.84 6.02
CA ALA A 168 -16.84 23.62 5.21
C ALA A 168 -16.29 22.78 4.05
N GLU A 169 -16.00 23.45 2.93
CA GLU A 169 -15.42 22.80 1.77
C GLU A 169 -14.60 23.74 0.88
N ARG A 170 -13.71 23.15 0.10
CA ARG A 170 -13.01 23.79 -1.01
C ARG A 170 -12.79 22.77 -2.11
N ASN A 171 -13.36 23.00 -3.31
CA ASN A 171 -13.21 22.13 -4.48
C ASN A 171 -13.49 20.63 -4.15
N SER A 172 -14.45 20.35 -3.26
CA SER A 172 -14.65 19.01 -2.69
C SER A 172 -15.09 17.94 -3.69
N SER A 173 -15.63 18.35 -4.83
CA SER A 173 -16.04 17.47 -5.95
C SER A 173 -15.04 17.45 -7.11
N THR A 174 -13.88 18.09 -6.95
CA THR A 174 -12.83 18.02 -7.98
C THR A 174 -12.03 16.74 -7.82
N VAL A 175 -11.77 16.09 -8.96
CA VAL A 175 -10.98 14.86 -9.03
C VAL A 175 -9.52 15.13 -8.62
N ILE A 176 -9.01 14.29 -7.73
CA ILE A 176 -7.64 14.28 -7.23
C ILE A 176 -7.04 12.88 -7.33
N ASN A 177 -5.72 12.75 -7.21
CA ASN A 177 -5.10 11.48 -6.88
C ASN A 177 -5.00 11.35 -5.35
N PRO A 178 -5.55 10.29 -4.72
CA PRO A 178 -5.60 10.15 -3.26
C PRO A 178 -4.25 9.81 -2.62
N ALA A 179 -3.24 9.46 -3.39
CA ALA A 179 -2.00 8.90 -2.88
C ALA A 179 -2.27 7.79 -1.85
N SER A 180 -1.48 7.70 -0.78
CA SER A 180 -1.65 6.66 0.26
C SER A 180 -2.93 6.77 1.12
N MET A 181 -3.82 7.76 0.89
CA MET A 181 -5.17 7.68 1.46
C MET A 181 -5.95 6.49 0.88
N THR A 182 -5.61 6.02 -0.32
CA THR A 182 -6.06 4.76 -0.93
C THR A 182 -6.07 3.60 0.06
N LYS A 183 -5.08 3.54 0.96
CA LYS A 183 -4.93 2.45 1.93
C LYS A 183 -6.06 2.37 2.97
N ILE A 184 -6.90 3.41 3.08
CA ILE A 184 -8.14 3.35 3.87
C ILE A 184 -9.11 2.36 3.23
N LEU A 185 -9.30 2.43 1.90
CA LEU A 185 -10.10 1.45 1.16
C LEU A 185 -9.45 0.07 1.15
N THR A 186 -8.12 0.00 1.06
CA THR A 186 -7.38 -1.27 1.10
C THR A 186 -7.67 -2.04 2.39
N VAL A 187 -7.57 -1.40 3.55
CA VAL A 187 -7.86 -2.09 4.82
C VAL A 187 -9.35 -2.39 4.99
N LEU A 188 -10.25 -1.54 4.48
CA LEU A 188 -11.70 -1.81 4.51
C LEU A 188 -12.03 -3.05 3.70
N VAL A 189 -11.60 -3.12 2.45
CA VAL A 189 -11.85 -4.27 1.57
C VAL A 189 -11.26 -5.55 2.16
N ALA A 190 -10.02 -5.51 2.65
CA ALA A 190 -9.41 -6.68 3.27
C ALA A 190 -10.14 -7.12 4.54
N ALA A 191 -10.56 -6.18 5.39
CA ALA A 191 -11.28 -6.50 6.63
C ALA A 191 -12.64 -7.15 6.36
N GLU A 192 -13.33 -6.76 5.29
CA GLU A 192 -14.62 -7.33 4.90
C GLU A 192 -14.50 -8.74 4.28
N GLN A 193 -13.32 -9.16 3.87
CA GLN A 193 -13.07 -10.50 3.34
C GLN A 193 -12.61 -11.51 4.42
N LEU A 194 -12.35 -11.07 5.66
CA LEU A 194 -12.05 -11.96 6.75
C LEU A 194 -13.31 -12.75 7.14
N GLU A 195 -13.18 -14.04 7.34
CA GLU A 195 -14.28 -14.89 7.82
C GLU A 195 -14.51 -14.70 9.33
N SER A 196 -13.43 -14.44 10.06
CA SER A 196 -13.45 -14.19 11.50
C SER A 196 -12.26 -13.35 11.96
N MET A 197 -12.29 -12.88 13.22
CA MET A 197 -11.16 -12.19 13.83
C MET A 197 -9.96 -13.11 14.10
N GLU A 198 -10.13 -14.43 14.05
CA GLU A 198 -9.05 -15.42 14.18
C GLU A 198 -8.13 -15.39 12.96
N ASP A 199 -8.63 -15.03 11.78
CA ASP A 199 -7.86 -14.89 10.54
C ASP A 199 -6.73 -13.84 10.68
N LEU A 200 -6.84 -12.93 11.64
CA LEU A 200 -5.77 -11.97 11.95
C LEU A 200 -4.49 -12.63 12.46
N ASP A 201 -4.57 -13.85 12.97
CA ASP A 201 -3.43 -14.62 13.45
C ASP A 201 -2.84 -15.54 12.36
N ASP A 202 -3.49 -15.59 11.19
CA ASP A 202 -2.96 -16.26 10.00
C ASP A 202 -1.60 -15.73 9.63
N ARG A 203 -0.80 -16.62 9.04
CA ARG A 203 0.58 -16.30 8.64
C ARG A 203 0.65 -16.06 7.13
N PHE A 204 1.32 -14.99 6.75
CA PHE A 204 1.61 -14.63 5.37
C PHE A 204 3.11 -14.40 5.18
N THR A 205 3.69 -15.04 4.17
CA THR A 205 5.11 -14.85 3.84
C THR A 205 5.26 -13.71 2.83
N ILE A 206 6.02 -12.68 3.20
CA ILE A 206 6.34 -11.55 2.34
C ILE A 206 7.28 -12.03 1.23
N THR A 207 6.79 -12.08 0.01
CA THR A 207 7.62 -12.52 -1.12
C THR A 207 8.59 -11.43 -1.58
N ARG A 208 9.62 -11.82 -2.32
CA ARG A 208 10.58 -10.88 -2.91
C ARG A 208 9.90 -9.89 -3.86
N GLU A 209 8.87 -10.32 -4.60
CA GLU A 209 8.09 -9.47 -5.49
C GLU A 209 7.41 -8.33 -4.72
N ILE A 210 6.90 -8.59 -3.50
CA ILE A 210 6.26 -7.58 -2.64
C ILE A 210 7.29 -6.56 -2.17
N THR A 211 8.46 -7.01 -1.72
CA THR A 211 9.53 -6.08 -1.29
C THR A 211 10.10 -5.30 -2.47
N ASP A 212 10.30 -5.94 -3.62
CA ASP A 212 10.77 -5.28 -4.85
C ASP A 212 9.74 -4.28 -5.37
N TYR A 213 8.43 -4.60 -5.32
CA TYR A 213 7.35 -3.67 -5.69
C TYR A 213 7.44 -2.37 -4.89
N SER A 214 7.57 -2.46 -3.56
CA SER A 214 7.71 -1.29 -2.69
C SER A 214 8.98 -0.52 -2.97
N TYR A 215 10.10 -1.22 -3.20
CA TYR A 215 11.40 -0.63 -3.42
C TYR A 215 11.53 0.06 -4.78
N VAL A 216 11.06 -0.58 -5.86
CA VAL A 216 11.15 -0.05 -7.24
C VAL A 216 10.31 1.20 -7.39
N ASN A 217 9.15 1.23 -6.75
CA ASN A 217 8.21 2.36 -6.80
C ASN A 217 8.50 3.46 -5.76
N ASP A 218 9.60 3.36 -4.99
CA ASP A 218 10.02 4.33 -3.97
C ASP A 218 8.91 4.60 -2.93
N CYS A 219 8.15 3.55 -2.57
CA CYS A 219 7.06 3.60 -1.61
C CYS A 219 7.57 3.65 -0.16
N SER A 220 6.72 4.13 0.75
CA SER A 220 6.88 3.85 2.18
C SER A 220 6.72 2.35 2.42
N ALA A 221 7.50 1.79 3.35
CA ALA A 221 7.44 0.38 3.72
C ALA A 221 7.24 0.23 5.24
N ALA A 222 6.60 -0.86 5.65
CA ALA A 222 6.55 -1.28 7.04
C ALA A 222 7.92 -1.76 7.51
N GLY A 223 8.68 -2.34 6.59
CA GLY A 223 10.06 -2.78 6.82
C GLY A 223 10.19 -4.29 6.89
N PHE A 224 9.19 -5.04 6.44
CA PHE A 224 9.26 -6.49 6.35
C PHE A 224 10.35 -6.94 5.36
N ALA A 225 11.07 -8.00 5.73
CA ALA A 225 12.08 -8.60 4.88
C ALA A 225 11.45 -9.53 3.82
N ALA A 226 12.19 -9.80 2.74
CA ALA A 226 11.79 -10.87 1.82
C ALA A 226 11.93 -12.22 2.52
N ASP A 227 10.96 -13.09 2.28
CA ASP A 227 10.81 -14.42 2.88
C ASP A 227 10.41 -14.41 4.38
N GLU A 228 10.23 -13.21 4.98
CA GLU A 228 9.72 -13.06 6.34
C GLU A 228 8.26 -13.46 6.43
N THR A 229 7.89 -14.23 7.47
CA THR A 229 6.51 -14.65 7.73
C THR A 229 5.91 -13.86 8.89
N VAL A 230 4.93 -13.04 8.58
CA VAL A 230 4.23 -12.12 9.52
C VAL A 230 2.77 -12.54 9.70
N THR A 231 2.08 -11.96 10.68
CA THR A 231 0.63 -12.17 10.83
C THR A 231 -0.17 -11.24 9.90
N VAL A 232 -1.40 -11.62 9.58
CA VAL A 232 -2.35 -10.76 8.86
C VAL A 232 -2.61 -9.48 9.65
N ARG A 233 -2.65 -9.57 10.98
CA ARG A 233 -2.70 -8.41 11.89
C ARG A 233 -1.55 -7.44 11.64
N ASP A 234 -0.32 -7.94 11.53
CA ASP A 234 0.87 -7.12 11.23
C ASP A 234 0.74 -6.40 9.88
N LEU A 235 0.11 -7.07 8.88
CA LEU A 235 -0.15 -6.47 7.57
C LEU A 235 -1.14 -5.30 7.67
N PHE A 236 -2.23 -5.43 8.45
CA PHE A 236 -3.17 -4.33 8.67
C PHE A 236 -2.49 -3.11 9.28
N TYR A 237 -1.77 -3.30 10.38
CA TYR A 237 -1.06 -2.20 11.05
C TYR A 237 0.08 -1.65 10.20
N GLY A 238 0.81 -2.50 9.49
CA GLY A 238 1.86 -2.12 8.54
C GLY A 238 1.34 -1.28 7.37
N THR A 239 0.13 -1.57 6.91
CA THR A 239 -0.54 -0.81 5.84
C THR A 239 -0.88 0.62 6.27
N VAL A 240 -1.38 0.79 7.48
CA VAL A 240 -1.90 2.09 7.95
C VAL A 240 -0.82 2.94 8.60
N LEU A 241 -0.10 2.44 9.62
CA LEU A 241 0.72 3.27 10.49
C LEU A 241 1.93 3.88 9.77
N PRO A 242 2.87 3.09 9.20
CA PRO A 242 3.97 3.62 8.42
C PRO A 242 3.57 3.88 6.96
N SER A 243 2.31 3.57 6.60
CA SER A 243 1.87 3.61 5.20
C SER A 243 2.60 2.60 4.30
N GLY A 244 2.91 1.41 4.82
CA GLY A 244 3.72 0.39 4.16
C GLY A 244 3.06 -0.15 2.88
N ALA A 245 3.77 -0.06 1.76
CA ALA A 245 3.31 -0.66 0.51
C ALA A 245 3.59 -2.17 0.46
N ASP A 246 4.65 -2.62 1.14
CA ASP A 246 4.95 -4.03 1.39
C ASP A 246 3.80 -4.71 2.16
N ALA A 247 3.35 -4.09 3.26
CA ALA A 247 2.22 -4.57 4.04
C ALA A 247 0.91 -4.55 3.23
N ALA A 248 0.62 -3.46 2.51
CA ALA A 248 -0.59 -3.32 1.71
C ALA A 248 -0.64 -4.33 0.55
N ALA A 249 0.48 -4.55 -0.13
CA ALA A 249 0.58 -5.56 -1.18
C ALA A 249 0.47 -6.99 -0.60
N GLY A 250 1.11 -7.26 0.56
CA GLY A 250 0.96 -8.51 1.29
C GLY A 250 -0.50 -8.79 1.67
N LEU A 251 -1.18 -7.76 2.21
CA LEU A 251 -2.59 -7.85 2.58
C LEU A 251 -3.49 -8.12 1.36
N ALA A 252 -3.25 -7.45 0.24
CA ALA A 252 -3.97 -7.69 -1.01
C ALA A 252 -3.75 -9.11 -1.55
N MET A 253 -2.51 -9.59 -1.53
CA MET A 253 -2.18 -10.96 -1.95
C MET A 253 -2.80 -12.02 -1.03
N TYR A 254 -2.81 -11.82 0.29
CA TYR A 254 -3.49 -12.70 1.24
C TYR A 254 -4.99 -12.76 0.95
N THR A 255 -5.62 -11.59 0.75
CA THR A 255 -7.08 -11.48 0.60
C THR A 255 -7.60 -12.08 -0.70
N SER A 256 -6.91 -11.91 -1.83
CA SER A 256 -7.44 -12.22 -3.17
C SER A 256 -6.50 -13.02 -4.07
N GLY A 257 -5.30 -13.34 -3.60
CA GLY A 257 -4.30 -14.11 -4.34
C GLY A 257 -3.53 -13.32 -5.41
N SER A 258 -3.98 -12.11 -5.79
CA SER A 258 -3.25 -11.23 -6.71
C SER A 258 -3.59 -9.76 -6.49
N LEU A 259 -2.66 -8.85 -6.87
CA LEU A 259 -2.91 -7.40 -6.78
C LEU A 259 -4.04 -6.96 -7.71
N ASP A 260 -4.14 -7.55 -8.90
CA ASP A 260 -5.20 -7.21 -9.88
C ASP A 260 -6.58 -7.61 -9.36
N ALA A 261 -6.73 -8.85 -8.84
CA ALA A 261 -7.99 -9.30 -8.24
C ALA A 261 -8.39 -8.43 -7.03
N PHE A 262 -7.41 -7.97 -6.25
CA PHE A 262 -7.70 -7.06 -5.15
C PHE A 262 -8.18 -5.68 -5.62
N VAL A 263 -7.61 -5.17 -6.69
CA VAL A 263 -8.06 -3.91 -7.33
C VAL A 263 -9.51 -4.03 -7.83
N GLU A 264 -9.88 -5.19 -8.37
CA GLU A 264 -11.28 -5.44 -8.75
C GLU A 264 -12.20 -5.37 -7.52
N LEU A 265 -11.83 -5.98 -6.38
CA LEU A 265 -12.59 -5.88 -5.13
C LEU A 265 -12.68 -4.43 -4.63
N MET A 266 -11.60 -3.64 -4.75
CA MET A 266 -11.61 -2.22 -4.38
C MET A 266 -12.63 -1.45 -5.22
N ASN A 267 -12.68 -1.65 -6.53
CA ASN A 267 -13.62 -0.96 -7.40
C ASN A 267 -15.06 -1.45 -7.22
N GLN A 268 -15.28 -2.73 -6.92
CA GLN A 268 -16.58 -3.24 -6.48
C GLN A 268 -17.07 -2.54 -5.21
N LYS A 269 -16.18 -2.33 -4.24
CA LYS A 269 -16.51 -1.59 -3.02
C LYS A 269 -16.85 -0.13 -3.31
N LEU A 270 -16.15 0.54 -4.23
CA LEU A 270 -16.51 1.90 -4.67
C LEU A 270 -17.91 1.94 -5.30
N GLU A 271 -18.30 0.91 -6.06
CA GLU A 271 -19.65 0.79 -6.61
C GLU A 271 -20.69 0.57 -5.51
N GLU A 272 -20.43 -0.32 -4.53
CA GLU A 272 -21.28 -0.54 -3.36
C GLU A 272 -21.50 0.73 -2.53
N LEU A 273 -20.46 1.58 -2.42
CA LEU A 273 -20.52 2.86 -1.74
C LEU A 273 -21.19 3.96 -2.58
N GLY A 274 -21.52 3.68 -3.85
CA GLY A 274 -22.10 4.65 -4.79
C GLY A 274 -21.11 5.70 -5.29
N LEU A 275 -19.82 5.42 -5.27
CA LEU A 275 -18.73 6.37 -5.58
C LEU A 275 -18.09 6.14 -6.95
N SER A 276 -18.45 5.09 -7.68
CA SER A 276 -17.82 4.69 -8.95
C SER A 276 -17.91 5.72 -10.07
N SER A 277 -18.79 6.74 -9.93
CA SER A 277 -18.88 7.85 -10.91
C SER A 277 -17.75 8.86 -10.78
N THR A 278 -17.08 8.94 -9.64
CA THR A 278 -16.06 9.95 -9.30
C THR A 278 -14.78 9.35 -8.73
N ALA A 279 -14.79 8.06 -8.41
CA ALA A 279 -13.65 7.32 -7.89
C ALA A 279 -13.38 6.05 -8.69
N HIS A 280 -12.11 5.81 -8.99
CA HIS A 280 -11.59 4.59 -9.59
C HIS A 280 -10.16 4.36 -9.12
N PHE A 281 -9.83 3.15 -8.65
CA PHE A 281 -8.52 2.81 -8.14
C PHE A 281 -7.86 1.75 -9.02
N THR A 282 -6.57 1.93 -9.30
CA THR A 282 -5.76 1.04 -10.14
C THR A 282 -4.72 0.24 -9.35
N ASN A 283 -4.56 0.55 -8.06
CA ASN A 283 -3.64 -0.16 -7.17
C ASN A 283 -4.03 0.02 -5.69
N CYS A 284 -3.57 -0.88 -4.83
CA CYS A 284 -3.91 -0.89 -3.40
C CYS A 284 -3.00 0.00 -2.53
N VAL A 285 -2.02 0.69 -3.09
CA VAL A 285 -1.01 1.44 -2.31
C VAL A 285 -1.08 2.95 -2.51
N GLY A 286 -1.78 3.43 -3.56
CA GLY A 286 -1.91 4.83 -3.90
C GLY A 286 -0.73 5.37 -4.69
N LEU A 287 -0.13 4.55 -5.55
CA LEU A 287 0.77 5.02 -6.60
C LEU A 287 0.01 5.86 -7.61
N TYR A 288 0.69 6.87 -8.13
CA TYR A 288 0.11 7.70 -9.17
C TYR A 288 -0.11 6.90 -10.47
N ASP A 289 -1.31 7.01 -10.95
CA ASP A 289 -1.74 6.61 -12.28
C ASP A 289 -2.80 7.60 -12.75
N THR A 290 -2.96 7.82 -14.05
CA THR A 290 -3.96 8.74 -14.61
C THR A 290 -5.38 8.32 -14.29
N ASP A 291 -5.61 7.01 -14.15
CA ASP A 291 -6.91 6.42 -13.86
C ASP A 291 -7.13 6.17 -12.35
N HIS A 292 -6.09 6.37 -11.50
CA HIS A 292 -6.17 6.25 -10.05
C HIS A 292 -6.64 7.56 -9.43
N HIS A 293 -7.93 7.70 -9.20
CA HIS A 293 -8.53 8.97 -8.80
C HIS A 293 -9.74 8.82 -7.88
N CYS A 294 -10.05 9.89 -7.17
CA CYS A 294 -11.29 10.13 -6.42
C CYS A 294 -11.43 11.63 -6.15
N THR A 295 -12.47 12.03 -5.42
CA THR A 295 -12.60 13.37 -4.83
C THR A 295 -12.30 13.33 -3.33
N VAL A 296 -12.12 14.49 -2.67
CA VAL A 296 -12.04 14.53 -1.19
C VAL A 296 -13.38 14.16 -0.55
N TYR A 297 -14.50 14.35 -1.27
CA TYR A 297 -15.81 13.84 -0.84
C TYR A 297 -15.82 12.31 -0.79
N ASP A 298 -15.37 11.64 -1.87
CA ASP A 298 -15.30 10.18 -1.93
C ASP A 298 -14.41 9.62 -0.82
N MET A 299 -13.25 10.25 -0.58
CA MET A 299 -12.36 9.85 0.51
C MET A 299 -13.01 10.00 1.89
N ALA A 300 -13.87 11.00 2.09
CA ALA A 300 -14.62 11.16 3.35
C ALA A 300 -15.63 10.02 3.53
N MET A 301 -16.35 9.62 2.49
CA MET A 301 -17.30 8.50 2.51
C MET A 301 -16.59 7.15 2.70
N ILE A 302 -15.45 6.95 2.05
CA ILE A 302 -14.60 5.76 2.25
C ILE A 302 -14.09 5.69 3.71
N LEU A 303 -13.66 6.82 4.27
CA LEU A 303 -13.23 6.86 5.67
C LEU A 303 -14.39 6.57 6.62
N GLU A 304 -15.59 7.13 6.38
CA GLU A 304 -16.78 6.85 7.19
C GLU A 304 -17.11 5.35 7.18
N ALA A 305 -17.12 4.73 5.99
CA ALA A 305 -17.34 3.30 5.84
C ALA A 305 -16.28 2.46 6.58
N ALA A 306 -15.02 2.85 6.49
CA ALA A 306 -13.94 2.18 7.21
C ALA A 306 -14.08 2.31 8.73
N LEU A 307 -14.59 3.43 9.23
CA LEU A 307 -14.80 3.63 10.68
C LEU A 307 -16.01 2.85 11.22
N ASP A 308 -16.94 2.44 10.38
CA ASP A 308 -18.02 1.53 10.77
C ASP A 308 -17.55 0.08 10.95
N ASN A 309 -16.45 -0.30 10.29
CA ASN A 309 -15.78 -1.57 10.53
C ASN A 309 -14.88 -1.48 11.78
N GLU A 310 -15.08 -2.41 12.73
CA GLU A 310 -14.39 -2.38 14.03
C GLU A 310 -12.87 -2.50 13.90
N LEU A 311 -12.39 -3.43 13.08
CA LEU A 311 -10.95 -3.64 12.84
C LEU A 311 -10.32 -2.42 12.16
N CYS A 312 -10.96 -1.87 11.13
CA CYS A 312 -10.46 -0.68 10.46
C CYS A 312 -10.40 0.51 11.41
N ARG A 313 -11.42 0.71 12.25
CA ARG A 313 -11.45 1.77 13.24
C ARG A 313 -10.32 1.61 14.26
N GLU A 314 -10.06 0.40 14.75
CA GLU A 314 -8.94 0.09 15.65
C GLU A 314 -7.61 0.46 15.01
N VAL A 315 -7.34 -0.06 13.81
CA VAL A 315 -6.05 0.12 13.11
C VAL A 315 -5.82 1.59 12.72
N LEU A 316 -6.86 2.29 12.22
CA LEU A 316 -6.77 3.71 11.85
C LEU A 316 -6.56 4.62 13.07
N SER A 317 -6.97 4.18 14.28
CA SER A 317 -6.84 4.93 15.53
C SER A 317 -5.57 4.60 16.31
N ALA A 318 -4.84 3.58 15.91
CA ALA A 318 -3.60 3.19 16.59
C ALA A 318 -2.48 4.22 16.31
N LYS A 319 -1.83 4.68 17.40
CA LYS A 319 -0.67 5.59 17.31
C LYS A 319 0.62 4.84 17.04
N THR A 320 0.77 3.69 17.70
CA THR A 320 1.92 2.80 17.56
C THR A 320 1.45 1.35 17.65
N TYR A 321 2.20 0.46 17.04
CA TYR A 321 2.03 -0.98 17.12
C TYR A 321 3.38 -1.65 16.94
N THR A 322 3.68 -2.67 17.74
CA THR A 322 4.87 -3.51 17.55
C THR A 322 4.41 -4.81 16.90
N THR A 323 4.99 -5.16 15.76
CA THR A 323 4.65 -6.40 15.06
C THR A 323 5.03 -7.62 15.87
N SER A 324 4.49 -8.76 15.50
CA SER A 324 4.89 -10.06 16.03
C SER A 324 6.39 -10.28 15.81
N ALA A 325 7.03 -10.99 16.74
CA ALA A 325 8.43 -11.39 16.59
C ALA A 325 8.55 -12.43 15.45
N THR A 326 9.60 -12.25 14.63
CA THR A 326 9.99 -13.15 13.55
C THR A 326 11.47 -13.46 13.66
N ASP A 327 11.99 -14.38 12.82
CA ASP A 327 13.43 -14.66 12.80
C ASP A 327 14.23 -13.43 12.31
N GLU A 328 13.67 -12.65 11.38
CA GLU A 328 14.26 -11.42 10.84
C GLU A 328 14.16 -10.24 11.81
N HIS A 329 13.08 -10.19 12.59
CA HIS A 329 12.81 -9.14 13.59
C HIS A 329 12.42 -9.75 14.94
N PRO A 330 13.38 -10.25 15.72
CA PRO A 330 13.10 -10.91 17.01
C PRO A 330 12.39 -10.04 18.06
N GLU A 331 12.57 -8.71 17.98
CA GLU A 331 11.89 -7.72 18.85
C GLU A 331 10.61 -7.17 18.21
N GLY A 332 10.23 -7.65 17.02
CA GLY A 332 9.21 -7.02 16.19
C GLY A 332 9.65 -5.67 15.62
N ILE A 333 8.79 -5.07 14.81
CA ILE A 333 9.00 -3.74 14.23
C ILE A 333 8.06 -2.75 14.90
N LEU A 334 8.58 -1.68 15.50
CA LEU A 334 7.76 -0.60 16.05
C LEU A 334 7.25 0.30 14.92
N LEU A 335 5.97 0.17 14.61
CA LEU A 335 5.25 0.97 13.63
C LEU A 335 4.64 2.22 14.28
N SER A 336 4.54 3.32 13.53
CA SER A 336 3.99 4.58 14.04
C SER A 336 3.08 5.25 13.03
N ASN A 337 1.92 5.72 13.48
CA ASN A 337 1.01 6.52 12.69
C ASN A 337 1.52 7.97 12.58
N TRP A 338 2.00 8.32 11.39
CA TRP A 338 2.61 9.62 11.13
C TRP A 338 1.64 10.80 11.29
N PHE A 339 0.36 10.62 11.01
CA PHE A 339 -0.64 11.66 11.16
C PHE A 339 -0.93 11.92 12.64
N LEU A 340 -1.30 10.87 13.38
CA LEU A 340 -1.70 11.00 14.77
C LEU A 340 -0.58 11.55 15.65
N ARG A 341 0.67 11.10 15.45
CA ARG A 341 1.82 11.59 16.21
C ARG A 341 2.17 13.06 15.96
N ARG A 342 1.73 13.64 14.85
CA ARG A 342 1.97 15.04 14.52
C ARG A 342 0.86 15.98 14.96
N ILE A 343 -0.36 15.45 15.13
CA ILE A 343 -1.53 16.25 15.52
C ILE A 343 -1.86 16.14 17.00
N GLU A 344 -1.39 15.10 17.70
CA GLU A 344 -1.81 14.77 19.07
C GLU A 344 -1.53 15.86 20.11
N ASP A 345 -0.50 16.68 19.91
CA ASP A 345 -0.10 17.79 20.79
C ASP A 345 -0.67 19.15 20.38
N LYS A 346 -1.52 19.17 19.35
CA LYS A 346 -2.10 20.40 18.80
C LYS A 346 -3.48 20.67 19.39
N ASP A 347 -3.80 21.96 19.57
CA ASP A 347 -5.13 22.40 20.00
C ASP A 347 -6.12 22.31 18.81
N THR A 348 -6.94 21.28 18.81
CA THR A 348 -7.98 21.02 17.81
C THR A 348 -9.38 21.33 18.33
N GLY A 349 -9.52 21.94 19.51
CA GLY A 349 -10.83 22.13 20.14
C GLY A 349 -11.46 20.86 20.69
N GLY A 350 -10.91 19.68 20.39
CA GLY A 350 -11.35 18.36 20.78
C GLY A 350 -10.21 17.36 20.70
N ARG A 351 -10.47 16.19 20.12
CA ARG A 351 -9.47 15.13 19.92
C ARG A 351 -9.59 14.50 18.54
N VAL A 352 -8.51 14.47 17.79
CA VAL A 352 -8.42 13.70 16.56
C VAL A 352 -8.02 12.26 16.91
N ILE A 353 -8.83 11.30 16.45
CA ILE A 353 -8.78 9.90 16.89
C ILE A 353 -8.14 9.01 15.83
N SER A 354 -8.50 9.22 14.55
CA SER A 354 -8.00 8.40 13.45
C SER A 354 -7.43 9.29 12.35
N GLY A 355 -6.48 8.77 11.59
CA GLY A 355 -5.98 9.51 10.43
C GLY A 355 -5.01 8.73 9.58
N LYS A 356 -5.01 9.10 8.28
CA LYS A 356 -4.12 8.57 7.26
C LYS A 356 -3.59 9.69 6.38
N THR A 357 -2.28 9.72 6.17
CA THR A 357 -1.62 10.65 5.24
C THR A 357 -1.39 10.02 3.88
N GLY A 358 -1.25 10.88 2.86
CA GLY A 358 -0.81 10.51 1.53
C GLY A 358 0.11 11.56 0.93
N TYR A 359 0.96 11.15 0.01
CA TYR A 359 1.81 12.02 -0.79
C TYR A 359 2.28 11.32 -2.06
N VAL A 360 2.00 11.92 -3.18
CA VAL A 360 2.73 11.77 -4.44
C VAL A 360 2.94 13.17 -5.01
N VAL A 361 3.84 13.31 -5.99
CA VAL A 361 4.13 14.64 -6.56
C VAL A 361 2.87 15.30 -7.12
N GLN A 362 1.97 14.50 -7.70
CA GLN A 362 0.75 14.96 -8.35
C GLN A 362 -0.38 15.34 -7.39
N SER A 363 -0.42 14.74 -6.20
CA SER A 363 -1.45 15.03 -5.18
C SER A 363 -1.03 16.05 -4.15
N GLY A 364 0.25 16.44 -4.12
CA GLY A 364 0.78 17.16 -2.97
C GLY A 364 0.65 16.34 -1.67
N SER A 365 0.68 17.00 -0.52
CA SER A 365 0.41 16.34 0.76
C SER A 365 -1.09 16.31 1.02
N CYS A 366 -1.60 15.15 1.38
CA CYS A 366 -3.01 14.93 1.66
C CYS A 366 -3.21 14.11 2.94
N ALA A 367 -4.38 14.25 3.55
CA ALA A 367 -4.77 13.46 4.71
C ALA A 367 -6.29 13.34 4.81
N ALA A 368 -6.72 12.24 5.45
CA ALA A 368 -8.07 12.01 5.90
C ALA A 368 -8.05 11.70 7.40
N SER A 369 -8.95 12.29 8.18
CA SER A 369 -9.00 12.12 9.64
C SER A 369 -10.42 12.14 10.18
N TYR A 370 -10.55 11.51 11.34
CA TYR A 370 -11.76 11.49 12.16
C TYR A 370 -11.42 12.03 13.53
N GLY A 371 -12.29 12.87 14.09
CA GLY A 371 -12.13 13.43 15.42
C GLY A 371 -13.46 13.76 16.07
N VAL A 372 -13.38 14.07 17.36
CA VAL A 372 -14.55 14.46 18.18
C VAL A 372 -14.27 15.79 18.88
N ASP A 373 -15.32 16.59 19.08
CA ASP A 373 -15.26 17.73 19.96
C ASP A 373 -15.28 17.33 21.45
N ARG A 374 -15.31 18.31 22.35
CA ARG A 374 -15.35 18.06 23.81
C ARG A 374 -16.67 17.45 24.29
N LYS A 375 -17.75 17.56 23.51
CA LYS A 375 -19.07 16.97 23.78
C LYS A 375 -19.21 15.57 23.19
N GLY A 376 -18.26 15.13 22.38
CA GLY A 376 -18.28 13.83 21.70
C GLY A 376 -18.97 13.86 20.33
N ASN A 377 -19.31 15.04 19.78
CA ASN A 377 -19.78 15.12 18.40
C ASN A 377 -18.64 14.77 17.44
N ALA A 378 -18.96 13.99 16.43
CA ALA A 378 -18.00 13.37 15.53
C ALA A 378 -17.91 14.09 14.19
N TYR A 379 -16.70 14.21 13.66
CA TYR A 379 -16.40 14.94 12.42
C TYR A 379 -15.41 14.17 11.55
N LEU A 380 -15.57 14.34 10.23
CA LEU A 380 -14.57 13.94 9.23
C LEU A 380 -13.91 15.17 8.63
N CYS A 381 -12.62 15.05 8.37
CA CYS A 381 -11.82 16.04 7.69
C CYS A 381 -10.96 15.36 6.63
N VAL A 382 -11.08 15.80 5.37
CA VAL A 382 -10.20 15.36 4.29
C VAL A 382 -9.64 16.60 3.60
N THR A 383 -8.30 16.62 3.40
CA THR A 383 -7.63 17.68 2.64
C THR A 383 -6.64 17.09 1.65
N ALA A 384 -6.43 17.76 0.52
CA ALA A 384 -5.45 17.36 -0.48
C ALA A 384 -4.77 18.59 -1.11
N ASP A 385 -3.60 18.31 -1.69
CA ASP A 385 -2.74 19.29 -2.35
C ASP A 385 -2.29 20.42 -1.40
N ALA A 386 -1.88 20.03 -0.19
CA ALA A 386 -1.12 20.92 0.68
C ALA A 386 0.35 20.96 0.25
N THR A 387 0.98 22.12 0.41
CA THR A 387 2.38 22.34 0.00
C THR A 387 3.41 21.52 0.77
N SER A 388 3.03 20.98 1.93
CA SER A 388 3.90 20.12 2.74
C SER A 388 3.09 19.22 3.69
N SER A 389 3.73 18.17 4.19
CA SER A 389 3.11 17.26 5.17
C SER A 389 2.74 17.96 6.49
N TRP A 390 3.51 18.96 6.93
CA TRP A 390 3.17 19.77 8.09
C TRP A 390 2.02 20.72 7.80
N ARG A 391 2.00 21.33 6.60
CA ARG A 391 0.87 22.19 6.21
C ARG A 391 -0.44 21.42 6.22
N CYS A 392 -0.44 20.22 5.68
CA CYS A 392 -1.59 19.31 5.72
C CYS A 392 -2.07 19.07 7.17
N ILE A 393 -1.16 18.82 8.13
CA ILE A 393 -1.53 18.68 9.55
C ILE A 393 -2.13 19.97 10.12
N TYR A 394 -1.53 21.12 9.85
CA TYR A 394 -2.05 22.42 10.34
C TYR A 394 -3.40 22.78 9.73
N ASP A 395 -3.65 22.42 8.48
CA ASP A 395 -4.96 22.60 7.86
C ASP A 395 -6.05 21.80 8.61
N HIS A 396 -5.75 20.55 9.01
CA HIS A 396 -6.65 19.77 9.86
C HIS A 396 -6.84 20.43 11.24
N VAL A 397 -5.76 20.91 11.88
CA VAL A 397 -5.86 21.63 13.16
C VAL A 397 -6.78 22.84 13.04
N ALA A 398 -6.61 23.66 11.99
CA ALA A 398 -7.43 24.84 11.75
C ALA A 398 -8.90 24.48 11.54
N LEU A 399 -9.18 23.46 10.73
CA LEU A 399 -10.55 23.00 10.45
C LEU A 399 -11.25 22.47 11.69
N TYR A 400 -10.61 21.59 12.47
CA TYR A 400 -11.18 21.11 13.73
C TYR A 400 -11.40 22.27 14.72
N LYS A 401 -10.43 23.15 14.89
CA LYS A 401 -10.54 24.30 15.79
C LYS A 401 -11.63 25.28 15.37
N GLN A 402 -11.87 25.44 14.08
CA GLN A 402 -12.87 26.37 13.54
C GLN A 402 -14.27 25.79 13.59
N PHE A 403 -14.46 24.51 13.24
CA PHE A 403 -15.77 23.91 12.98
C PHE A 403 -16.21 22.87 14.02
N ALA A 404 -15.31 22.18 14.72
CA ALA A 404 -15.65 21.29 15.83
C ALA A 404 -15.85 22.12 17.12
N LYS A 405 -16.81 23.03 17.09
CA LYS A 405 -17.12 23.90 18.23
C LYS A 405 -18.35 23.39 18.98
N GLU A 406 -18.31 23.66 20.29
CA GLU A 406 -19.43 23.45 21.22
C GLU A 406 -20.75 24.13 20.78
#